data_2195f828e12722bc6a7de1153c730421
#
_entry.id   2195f828e12722bc6a7de1153c730421
#
_cell.length_a   1.000
_cell.length_b   1.000
_cell.length_c   1.000
_cell.angle_alpha   90.00
_cell.angle_beta   90.00
_cell.angle_gamma   90.00
#
_symmetry.space_group_name_H-M   'P 1'
#
loop_
_entity.id
_entity.type
_entity.pdbx_description
1 polymer ?
#
loop_
_entity_poly.entity_id
_entity_poly.type
_entity_poly.pdbx_seq_one_letter_code
_entity_poly.pdbx_strand_id
1 'polypeptide(L)'
;MNILKVLSAGGVLALSVGAANAATYYATDVIASDPGFCDTTRDGGACSKPSRYNPNNAKGAPDGRFYSLGLTTYNDDGSVDDEGSITLGFGTTFPTQQDVSVWEVTYNISPTSRHREAVDVYAIMGGVETLLGRLTNLNGGGKVLAGMGFEYIKLVDATLNEFGRSGTTSFDGFDVDSVSVAPFPLPAAGLMLLAGLGGFGVMRRRQKKA
;
A
#
# COMPACT_ATOMS: atom_id res chain seq x y z
N MET A 1 -11.80 -63.68 -37.51
CA MET A 1 -11.38 -62.26 -37.84
C MET A 1 -11.88 -61.34 -36.75
N ASN A 2 -11.09 -61.18 -35.71
CA ASN A 2 -11.48 -60.42 -34.52
C ASN A 2 -10.75 -59.08 -34.53
N ILE A 3 -11.52 -58.01 -34.70
CA ILE A 3 -11.03 -56.65 -34.66
C ILE A 3 -11.04 -56.16 -33.19
N LEU A 4 -9.87 -56.03 -32.60
CA LEU A 4 -9.68 -55.50 -31.26
C LEU A 4 -9.76 -53.97 -31.32
N LYS A 5 -10.82 -53.38 -30.75
CA LYS A 5 -10.98 -51.93 -30.61
C LYS A 5 -10.17 -51.48 -29.37
N VAL A 6 -9.09 -50.78 -29.59
CA VAL A 6 -8.34 -50.09 -28.53
C VAL A 6 -9.04 -48.75 -28.26
N LEU A 7 -9.76 -48.63 -27.13
CA LEU A 7 -10.22 -47.36 -26.61
C LEU A 7 -9.04 -46.67 -25.94
N SER A 8 -8.53 -45.60 -26.54
CA SER A 8 -7.61 -44.68 -25.90
C SER A 8 -8.38 -43.71 -24.98
N ALA A 9 -8.35 -43.96 -23.67
CA ALA A 9 -8.84 -43.02 -22.68
C ALA A 9 -7.87 -41.85 -22.55
N GLY A 10 -8.19 -40.76 -23.23
CA GLY A 10 -7.48 -39.48 -23.03
C GLY A 10 -7.95 -38.83 -21.73
N GLY A 11 -7.19 -39.03 -20.65
CA GLY A 11 -7.44 -38.31 -19.40
C GLY A 11 -7.16 -36.83 -19.56
N VAL A 12 -8.19 -36.02 -19.52
CA VAL A 12 -8.06 -34.54 -19.41
C VAL A 12 -7.67 -34.26 -17.97
N LEU A 13 -6.42 -33.92 -17.71
CA LEU A 13 -5.97 -33.38 -16.43
C LEU A 13 -6.50 -31.94 -16.33
N ALA A 14 -7.62 -31.75 -15.64
CA ALA A 14 -8.07 -30.42 -15.24
C ALA A 14 -7.14 -29.87 -14.17
N LEU A 15 -6.14 -29.06 -14.56
CA LEU A 15 -5.35 -28.27 -13.62
C LEU A 15 -6.26 -27.15 -13.07
N SER A 16 -6.80 -27.35 -11.88
CA SER A 16 -7.41 -26.26 -11.13
C SER A 16 -6.30 -25.29 -10.73
N VAL A 17 -6.20 -24.17 -11.47
CA VAL A 17 -5.36 -23.05 -11.07
C VAL A 17 -6.06 -22.39 -9.87
N GLY A 18 -5.73 -22.82 -8.66
CA GLY A 18 -6.11 -22.10 -7.46
C GLY A 18 -5.52 -20.70 -7.55
N ALA A 19 -6.38 -19.68 -7.47
CA ALA A 19 -5.91 -18.33 -7.28
C ALA A 19 -5.10 -18.30 -5.95
N ALA A 20 -3.79 -18.11 -6.04
CA ALA A 20 -2.98 -17.87 -4.86
C ALA A 20 -3.45 -16.52 -4.30
N ASN A 21 -4.24 -16.52 -3.23
CA ASN A 21 -4.51 -15.32 -2.47
C ASN A 21 -3.19 -14.90 -1.83
N ALA A 22 -2.62 -13.82 -2.32
CA ALA A 22 -1.46 -13.21 -1.71
C ALA A 22 -1.85 -12.73 -0.30
N ALA A 23 -1.10 -13.14 0.71
CA ALA A 23 -1.33 -12.70 2.08
C ALA A 23 -1.15 -11.18 2.17
N THR A 24 -2.10 -10.49 2.79
CA THR A 24 -1.97 -9.07 3.12
C THR A 24 -1.38 -8.94 4.52
N TYR A 25 -0.32 -8.16 4.63
CA TYR A 25 0.37 -7.85 5.89
C TYR A 25 -0.03 -6.45 6.32
N TYR A 26 -0.67 -6.31 7.46
CA TYR A 26 -0.95 -5.01 8.07
C TYR A 26 0.19 -4.59 8.99
N ALA A 27 0.38 -3.28 9.15
CA ALA A 27 1.36 -2.74 10.08
C ALA A 27 1.08 -3.24 11.51
N THR A 28 2.12 -3.75 12.19
CA THR A 28 2.07 -4.26 13.57
C THR A 28 2.77 -3.35 14.55
N ASP A 29 3.75 -2.58 14.07
CA ASP A 29 4.65 -1.81 14.91
C ASP A 29 4.72 -0.35 14.45
N VAL A 30 4.79 0.56 15.43
CA VAL A 30 5.19 1.95 15.21
C VAL A 30 6.67 2.05 15.53
N ILE A 31 7.49 2.36 14.53
CA ILE A 31 8.95 2.50 14.68
C ILE A 31 9.30 3.92 15.11
N ALA A 32 8.63 4.92 14.50
CA ALA A 32 8.76 6.34 14.83
C ALA A 32 7.48 7.07 14.48
N SER A 33 7.19 8.18 15.13
CA SER A 33 6.10 9.08 14.76
C SER A 33 6.43 10.50 15.21
N ASP A 34 6.09 11.46 14.36
CA ASP A 34 6.13 12.88 14.65
C ASP A 34 4.74 13.47 14.32
N PRO A 35 4.05 14.09 15.29
CA PRO A 35 2.69 14.59 15.07
C PRO A 35 2.63 15.86 14.20
N GLY A 36 3.76 16.43 13.80
CA GLY A 36 3.80 17.63 12.99
C GLY A 36 3.03 18.81 13.57
N PHE A 37 2.68 19.77 12.70
CA PHE A 37 1.97 20.97 13.10
C PHE A 37 0.44 20.79 13.03
N CYS A 38 -0.27 21.22 14.07
CA CYS A 38 -1.73 21.34 14.04
C CYS A 38 -2.16 22.81 14.11
N ASP A 39 -2.93 23.25 13.11
CA ASP A 39 -3.41 24.64 13.03
C ASP A 39 -4.59 24.88 13.97
N THR A 40 -4.30 25.23 15.22
CA THR A 40 -5.31 25.48 16.27
C THR A 40 -6.23 26.66 15.98
N THR A 41 -5.93 27.46 14.96
CA THR A 41 -6.81 28.58 14.56
C THR A 41 -7.99 28.13 13.69
N ARG A 42 -7.94 26.91 13.18
CA ARG A 42 -8.93 26.33 12.26
C ARG A 42 -9.58 25.04 12.76
N ASP A 43 -9.06 24.45 13.83
CA ASP A 43 -9.34 23.08 14.25
C ASP A 43 -10.68 22.89 14.99
N GLY A 44 -11.32 23.97 15.48
CA GLY A 44 -12.52 23.86 16.31
C GLY A 44 -12.32 23.05 17.60
N GLY A 45 -11.06 22.95 18.08
CA GLY A 45 -10.65 22.18 19.27
C GLY A 45 -10.27 20.72 18.96
N ALA A 46 -10.11 20.35 17.70
CA ALA A 46 -9.71 19.00 17.30
C ALA A 46 -8.25 18.70 17.66
N CYS A 47 -7.35 19.68 17.53
CA CYS A 47 -5.92 19.55 17.91
C CYS A 47 -5.70 19.16 19.37
N SER A 48 -6.65 19.46 20.25
CA SER A 48 -6.56 19.08 21.67
C SER A 48 -7.03 17.67 21.99
N LYS A 49 -7.47 16.88 20.98
CA LYS A 49 -8.00 15.52 21.18
C LYS A 49 -6.87 14.47 21.10
N PRO A 50 -6.43 13.87 22.22
CA PRO A 50 -5.32 12.90 22.21
C PRO A 50 -5.57 11.68 21.31
N SER A 51 -6.85 11.32 21.07
CA SER A 51 -7.20 10.19 20.23
C SER A 51 -6.76 10.36 18.76
N ARG A 52 -6.61 11.60 18.27
CA ARG A 52 -6.17 11.88 16.91
C ARG A 52 -4.66 11.64 16.72
N TYR A 53 -3.89 11.75 17.80
CA TYR A 53 -2.42 11.67 17.80
C TYR A 53 -1.90 10.39 18.45
N ASN A 54 -2.72 9.34 18.53
CA ASN A 54 -2.27 8.04 18.99
C ASN A 54 -1.75 7.23 17.79
N PRO A 55 -0.42 7.06 17.62
CA PRO A 55 0.14 6.39 16.43
C PRO A 55 -0.24 4.90 16.35
N ASN A 56 -0.70 4.29 17.46
CA ASN A 56 -1.19 2.92 17.44
C ASN A 56 -2.50 2.77 16.64
N ASN A 57 -3.20 3.86 16.36
CA ASN A 57 -4.41 3.81 15.54
C ASN A 57 -4.11 3.51 14.07
N ALA A 58 -2.88 3.71 13.59
CA ALA A 58 -2.45 3.38 12.22
C ALA A 58 -2.05 1.90 12.03
N LYS A 59 -2.24 1.05 13.07
CA LYS A 59 -1.88 -0.37 13.04
C LYS A 59 -3.09 -1.27 12.82
N GLY A 60 -2.84 -2.42 12.20
CA GLY A 60 -3.89 -3.42 11.96
C GLY A 60 -4.71 -3.15 10.71
N ALA A 61 -5.80 -3.89 10.55
CA ALA A 61 -6.75 -3.67 9.47
C ALA A 61 -7.54 -2.36 9.67
N PRO A 62 -8.04 -1.75 8.58
CA PRO A 62 -8.85 -0.54 8.70
C PRO A 62 -10.03 -0.72 9.66
N ASP A 63 -10.16 0.17 10.66
CA ASP A 63 -11.20 0.10 11.70
C ASP A 63 -11.89 1.45 11.95
N GLY A 64 -11.53 2.50 11.20
CA GLY A 64 -12.05 3.85 11.31
C GLY A 64 -11.40 4.67 12.44
N ARG A 65 -10.40 4.13 13.14
CA ARG A 65 -9.52 4.92 14.00
C ARG A 65 -8.36 5.39 13.16
N PHE A 66 -7.80 6.52 13.51
CA PHE A 66 -6.71 7.09 12.71
C PHE A 66 -5.66 7.78 13.57
N TYR A 67 -4.49 7.92 12.98
CA TYR A 67 -3.43 8.80 13.44
C TYR A 67 -3.33 9.98 12.48
N SER A 68 -3.58 11.18 12.98
CA SER A 68 -3.38 12.42 12.24
C SER A 68 -1.89 12.69 12.18
N LEU A 69 -1.33 12.78 10.96
CA LEU A 69 0.10 13.03 10.78
C LEU A 69 0.48 14.43 11.27
N GLY A 70 -0.46 15.38 11.25
CA GLY A 70 -0.14 16.80 11.37
C GLY A 70 0.42 17.34 10.07
N LEU A 71 0.30 18.64 9.88
CA LEU A 71 0.82 19.31 8.69
C LEU A 71 2.35 19.34 8.72
N THR A 72 2.99 19.03 7.60
CA THR A 72 4.39 19.36 7.40
C THR A 72 4.50 20.84 7.01
N THR A 73 5.25 21.60 7.80
CA THR A 73 5.50 23.03 7.57
C THR A 73 6.92 23.29 7.12
N TYR A 74 7.12 24.46 6.51
CA TYR A 74 8.41 24.83 5.93
C TYR A 74 8.79 26.24 6.34
N ASN A 75 10.07 26.43 6.60
CA ASN A 75 10.69 27.74 6.79
C ASN A 75 10.73 28.54 5.47
N ASP A 76 11.05 29.83 5.57
CA ASP A 76 11.14 30.72 4.39
C ASP A 76 12.24 30.29 3.38
N ASP A 77 13.24 29.54 3.83
CA ASP A 77 14.31 28.98 2.99
C ASP A 77 13.92 27.64 2.33
N GLY A 78 12.70 27.14 2.60
CA GLY A 78 12.18 25.88 2.08
C GLY A 78 12.62 24.63 2.85
N SER A 79 13.39 24.79 3.94
CA SER A 79 13.67 23.67 4.84
C SER A 79 12.42 23.28 5.64
N VAL A 80 12.34 22.00 6.04
CA VAL A 80 11.24 21.52 6.89
C VAL A 80 11.38 22.15 8.28
N ASP A 81 10.27 22.70 8.81
CA ASP A 81 10.14 23.25 10.15
C ASP A 81 9.56 22.17 11.09
N ASP A 82 8.33 21.74 10.81
CA ASP A 82 7.70 20.58 11.46
C ASP A 82 7.40 19.49 10.42
N GLU A 83 7.69 18.22 10.72
CA GLU A 83 7.35 17.08 9.86
C GLU A 83 6.25 16.23 10.49
N GLY A 84 5.07 16.22 9.88
CA GLY A 84 4.02 15.26 10.22
C GLY A 84 4.33 13.90 9.61
N SER A 85 4.71 12.90 10.43
CA SER A 85 5.14 11.61 9.90
C SER A 85 4.87 10.42 10.81
N ILE A 86 4.83 9.21 10.21
CA ILE A 86 4.83 7.93 10.92
C ILE A 86 5.64 6.90 10.13
N THR A 87 6.45 6.12 10.85
CA THR A 87 7.16 4.95 10.30
C THR A 87 6.60 3.68 10.90
N LEU A 88 6.17 2.77 10.04
CA LEU A 88 5.47 1.55 10.40
C LEU A 88 6.27 0.30 10.02
N GLY A 89 6.27 -0.71 10.91
CA GLY A 89 6.83 -2.03 10.73
C GLY A 89 5.78 -3.11 10.60
N PHE A 90 6.17 -4.24 9.98
CA PHE A 90 5.27 -5.36 9.66
C PHE A 90 5.78 -6.70 10.22
N GLY A 91 6.82 -6.67 11.05
CA GLY A 91 7.46 -7.87 11.60
C GLY A 91 8.23 -8.70 10.57
N THR A 92 8.42 -8.20 9.35
CA THR A 92 9.14 -8.89 8.26
C THR A 92 9.73 -7.89 7.27
N THR A 93 10.71 -8.36 6.49
CA THR A 93 11.26 -7.63 5.33
C THR A 93 10.55 -8.10 4.07
N PHE A 94 10.20 -7.18 3.20
CA PHE A 94 9.53 -7.47 1.93
C PHE A 94 10.51 -7.48 0.76
N PRO A 95 10.35 -8.42 -0.19
CA PRO A 95 11.06 -8.38 -1.47
C PRO A 95 10.52 -7.26 -2.37
N THR A 96 11.08 -7.15 -3.57
CA THR A 96 10.59 -6.24 -4.62
C THR A 96 9.17 -6.59 -5.08
N GLN A 97 8.50 -5.66 -5.75
CA GLN A 97 7.17 -5.85 -6.36
C GLN A 97 6.08 -6.11 -5.32
N GLN A 98 5.90 -5.15 -4.41
CA GLN A 98 4.83 -5.16 -3.42
C GLN A 98 3.87 -3.99 -3.66
N ASP A 99 2.56 -4.25 -3.52
CA ASP A 99 1.56 -3.19 -3.37
C ASP A 99 1.54 -2.71 -1.93
N VAL A 100 1.81 -1.43 -1.71
CA VAL A 100 1.61 -0.75 -0.44
C VAL A 100 0.28 0.00 -0.51
N SER A 101 -0.67 -0.38 0.34
CA SER A 101 -1.98 0.28 0.45
C SER A 101 -2.02 1.13 1.71
N VAL A 102 -2.52 2.35 1.57
CA VAL A 102 -2.75 3.28 2.68
C VAL A 102 -4.25 3.59 2.72
N TRP A 103 -4.88 3.38 3.86
CA TRP A 103 -6.28 3.77 4.13
C TRP A 103 -6.30 5.03 4.96
N GLU A 104 -7.27 5.86 4.68
CA GLU A 104 -7.45 7.15 5.27
C GLU A 104 -8.90 7.34 5.71
N VAL A 105 -9.11 8.03 6.83
CA VAL A 105 -10.44 8.37 7.35
C VAL A 105 -10.74 9.84 7.05
N THR A 106 -11.31 10.10 5.89
CA THR A 106 -11.60 11.47 5.47
C THR A 106 -12.97 11.93 5.91
N TYR A 107 -12.97 13.13 6.48
CA TYR A 107 -14.18 13.88 6.69
C TYR A 107 -14.64 14.55 5.36
N ASN A 108 -15.84 14.14 4.87
CA ASN A 108 -16.49 14.75 3.71
C ASN A 108 -15.74 14.61 2.38
N ILE A 109 -15.47 13.34 1.95
CA ILE A 109 -14.88 13.03 0.66
C ILE A 109 -15.86 13.42 -0.46
N SER A 110 -15.56 14.48 -1.19
CA SER A 110 -16.24 14.85 -2.42
C SER A 110 -15.22 15.52 -3.34
N PRO A 111 -15.36 15.39 -4.66
CA PRO A 111 -14.49 16.09 -5.61
C PRO A 111 -14.47 17.61 -5.42
N THR A 112 -15.51 18.16 -4.77
CA THR A 112 -15.64 19.58 -4.44
C THR A 112 -15.19 19.92 -3.02
N SER A 113 -14.79 18.93 -2.22
CA SER A 113 -14.30 19.16 -0.87
C SER A 113 -13.05 20.04 -0.89
N ARG A 114 -13.01 21.00 0.02
CA ARG A 114 -11.81 21.79 0.29
C ARG A 114 -10.95 21.20 1.40
N HIS A 115 -11.41 20.14 2.07
CA HIS A 115 -10.64 19.39 3.05
C HIS A 115 -9.78 18.37 2.32
N ARG A 116 -8.74 18.87 1.66
CA ARG A 116 -7.84 18.09 0.82
C ARG A 116 -6.57 17.80 1.58
N GLU A 117 -6.16 16.54 1.56
CA GLU A 117 -4.97 16.06 2.25
C GLU A 117 -4.15 15.18 1.32
N ALA A 118 -2.83 15.20 1.52
CA ALA A 118 -1.89 14.40 0.76
C ALA A 118 -0.83 13.80 1.66
N VAL A 119 -0.32 12.64 1.26
CA VAL A 119 0.74 11.92 1.96
C VAL A 119 1.78 11.40 0.97
N ASP A 120 3.05 11.57 1.28
CA ASP A 120 4.16 10.93 0.60
C ASP A 120 4.47 9.58 1.28
N VAL A 121 4.58 8.54 0.45
CA VAL A 121 4.83 7.18 0.90
C VAL A 121 6.27 6.81 0.56
N TYR A 122 7.06 6.45 1.56
CA TYR A 122 8.45 6.04 1.41
C TYR A 122 8.62 4.59 1.84
N ALA A 123 9.48 3.86 1.13
CA ALA A 123 10.05 2.58 1.56
C ALA A 123 11.39 2.83 2.24
N ILE A 124 11.66 2.12 3.34
CA ILE A 124 12.94 2.18 4.05
C ILE A 124 13.62 0.82 4.01
N MET A 125 14.88 0.79 3.57
CA MET A 125 15.75 -0.37 3.60
C MET A 125 17.14 0.03 4.07
N GLY A 126 17.63 -0.61 5.15
CA GLY A 126 18.95 -0.31 5.70
C GLY A 126 19.14 1.16 6.09
N GLY A 127 18.08 1.84 6.51
CA GLY A 127 18.08 3.27 6.87
C GLY A 127 18.01 4.25 5.69
N VAL A 128 17.90 3.76 4.46
CA VAL A 128 17.75 4.60 3.26
C VAL A 128 16.26 4.73 2.92
N GLU A 129 15.77 5.97 2.84
CA GLU A 129 14.40 6.29 2.44
C GLU A 129 14.31 6.46 0.92
N THR A 130 13.31 5.83 0.29
CA THR A 130 13.02 5.95 -1.14
C THR A 130 11.55 6.27 -1.33
N LEU A 131 11.24 7.40 -1.99
CA LEU A 131 9.87 7.80 -2.30
C LEU A 131 9.24 6.81 -3.28
N LEU A 132 8.11 6.22 -2.90
CA LEU A 132 7.30 5.35 -3.75
C LEU A 132 6.26 6.13 -4.55
N GLY A 133 5.70 7.17 -3.95
CA GLY A 133 4.70 8.01 -4.58
C GLY A 133 3.91 8.84 -3.58
N ARG A 134 3.03 9.69 -4.11
CA ARG A 134 2.12 10.54 -3.34
C ARG A 134 0.69 10.04 -3.50
N LEU A 135 -0.06 10.01 -2.40
CA LEU A 135 -1.49 9.71 -2.35
C LEU A 135 -2.25 10.92 -1.83
N THR A 136 -3.54 10.95 -2.13
CA THR A 136 -4.45 12.00 -1.64
C THR A 136 -5.69 11.39 -1.02
N ASN A 137 -6.34 12.12 -0.13
CA ASN A 137 -7.60 11.69 0.48
C ASN A 137 -8.82 11.74 -0.46
N LEU A 138 -8.67 12.27 -1.67
CA LEU A 138 -9.77 12.36 -2.64
C LEU A 138 -10.37 11.01 -3.02
N ASN A 139 -9.63 9.91 -2.78
CA ASN A 139 -10.06 8.54 -3.03
C ASN A 139 -9.99 7.65 -1.76
N GLY A 140 -9.93 8.26 -0.56
CA GLY A 140 -9.80 7.51 0.70
C GLY A 140 -8.44 6.83 0.89
N GLY A 141 -7.38 7.49 0.44
CA GLY A 141 -6.03 6.92 0.38
C GLY A 141 -5.71 6.33 -0.99
N GLY A 142 -5.08 5.16 -1.02
CA GLY A 142 -4.74 4.53 -2.30
C GLY A 142 -3.65 3.48 -2.19
N LYS A 143 -2.99 3.22 -3.34
CA LYS A 143 -1.91 2.26 -3.46
C LYS A 143 -0.72 2.85 -4.19
N VAL A 144 0.48 2.45 -3.77
CA VAL A 144 1.73 2.68 -4.48
C VAL A 144 2.47 1.35 -4.66
N LEU A 145 3.24 1.23 -5.73
CA LEU A 145 4.06 0.05 -5.99
C LEU A 145 5.46 0.26 -5.41
N ALA A 146 5.89 -0.65 -4.54
CA ALA A 146 7.28 -0.74 -4.11
C ALA A 146 8.06 -1.64 -5.08
N GLY A 147 8.80 -1.02 -6.00
CA GLY A 147 9.66 -1.72 -6.97
C GLY A 147 10.94 -2.28 -6.35
N MET A 148 11.21 -1.97 -5.09
CA MET A 148 12.38 -2.40 -4.31
C MET A 148 11.96 -3.16 -3.06
N GLY A 149 12.89 -3.90 -2.45
CA GLY A 149 12.68 -4.51 -1.12
C GLY A 149 12.74 -3.43 -0.03
N PHE A 150 12.04 -3.68 1.09
CA PHE A 150 12.00 -2.75 2.23
C PHE A 150 11.70 -3.46 3.56
N GLU A 151 12.00 -2.77 4.65
CA GLU A 151 11.73 -3.20 6.04
C GLU A 151 10.58 -2.42 6.66
N TYR A 152 10.50 -1.12 6.34
CA TYR A 152 9.52 -0.20 6.91
C TYR A 152 8.87 0.65 5.81
N ILE A 153 7.68 1.13 6.10
CA ILE A 153 7.01 2.18 5.33
C ILE A 153 6.93 3.44 6.19
N LYS A 154 7.43 4.56 5.67
CA LYS A 154 7.26 5.88 6.26
C LYS A 154 6.23 6.67 5.46
N LEU A 155 5.32 7.30 6.16
CA LEU A 155 4.34 8.24 5.63
C LEU A 155 4.71 9.64 6.13
N VAL A 156 4.73 10.62 5.22
CA VAL A 156 5.00 12.03 5.54
C VAL A 156 3.86 12.86 4.99
N ASP A 157 3.27 13.72 5.82
CA ASP A 157 2.24 14.63 5.34
C ASP A 157 2.78 15.54 4.23
N ALA A 158 2.05 15.60 3.13
CA ALA A 158 2.37 16.40 1.96
C ALA A 158 1.25 17.41 1.61
N THR A 159 0.32 17.64 2.53
CA THR A 159 -0.89 18.43 2.32
C THR A 159 -0.59 19.84 1.87
N LEU A 160 0.30 20.53 2.56
CA LEU A 160 0.68 21.90 2.20
C LEU A 160 1.56 21.95 0.95
N ASN A 161 2.38 20.94 0.72
CA ASN A 161 3.21 20.82 -0.49
C ASN A 161 2.35 20.62 -1.74
N GLU A 162 1.30 19.77 -1.66
CA GLU A 162 0.42 19.44 -2.79
C GLU A 162 -0.59 20.56 -3.08
N PHE A 163 -1.24 21.08 -2.04
CA PHE A 163 -2.41 21.97 -2.23
C PHE A 163 -2.13 23.42 -1.85
N GLY A 164 -1.08 23.69 -1.11
CA GLY A 164 -0.82 24.98 -0.50
C GLY A 164 -1.86 25.35 0.58
N ARG A 165 -1.57 26.36 1.39
CA ARG A 165 -2.46 26.79 2.47
C ARG A 165 -3.84 27.27 2.01
N SER A 166 -3.96 27.82 0.82
CA SER A 166 -5.23 28.28 0.22
C SER A 166 -6.03 27.15 -0.46
N GLY A 167 -5.39 26.05 -0.81
CA GLY A 167 -5.98 24.91 -1.53
C GLY A 167 -6.61 23.87 -0.61
N THR A 168 -6.36 23.94 0.69
CA THR A 168 -6.93 23.04 1.69
C THR A 168 -7.52 23.75 2.88
N THR A 169 -8.52 23.14 3.51
CA THR A 169 -9.06 23.52 4.83
C THR A 169 -8.58 22.57 5.92
N SER A 170 -7.76 21.57 5.60
CA SER A 170 -7.16 20.69 6.60
C SER A 170 -6.31 21.50 7.57
N PHE A 171 -6.36 21.13 8.84
CA PHE A 171 -5.65 21.76 9.94
C PHE A 171 -4.64 20.82 10.61
N ASP A 172 -4.69 19.51 10.31
CA ASP A 172 -3.89 18.47 10.96
C ASP A 172 -3.37 17.38 10.01
N GLY A 173 -3.39 17.66 8.69
CA GLY A 173 -2.79 16.79 7.68
C GLY A 173 -3.55 15.48 7.46
N PHE A 174 -2.85 14.48 6.91
CA PHE A 174 -3.43 13.23 6.45
C PHE A 174 -3.76 12.27 7.61
N ASP A 175 -4.99 11.74 7.65
CA ASP A 175 -5.51 10.88 8.71
C ASP A 175 -5.33 9.39 8.37
N VAL A 176 -4.24 8.76 8.87
CA VAL A 176 -3.89 7.36 8.58
C VAL A 176 -4.70 6.39 9.44
N ASP A 177 -5.58 5.59 8.83
CA ASP A 177 -6.29 4.49 9.48
C ASP A 177 -5.46 3.21 9.48
N SER A 178 -4.89 2.85 8.32
CA SER A 178 -4.17 1.59 8.19
C SER A 178 -3.16 1.63 7.05
N VAL A 179 -2.09 0.84 7.18
CA VAL A 179 -1.15 0.57 6.10
C VAL A 179 -0.99 -0.94 5.95
N SER A 180 -1.07 -1.41 4.72
CA SER A 180 -0.79 -2.83 4.43
C SER A 180 0.11 -3.02 3.23
N VAL A 181 0.71 -4.20 3.19
CA VAL A 181 1.58 -4.68 2.11
C VAL A 181 1.04 -6.00 1.58
N ALA A 182 0.93 -6.11 0.27
CA ALA A 182 0.56 -7.34 -0.41
C ALA A 182 1.47 -7.55 -1.63
N PRO A 183 1.82 -8.82 -1.97
CA PRO A 183 2.53 -9.09 -3.20
C PRO A 183 1.75 -8.57 -4.41
N PHE A 184 2.45 -7.89 -5.31
CA PHE A 184 1.85 -7.45 -6.57
C PHE A 184 1.33 -8.68 -7.34
N PRO A 185 0.05 -8.71 -7.74
CA PRO A 185 -0.51 -9.87 -8.45
C PRO A 185 0.22 -10.07 -9.77
N LEU A 186 1.01 -11.15 -9.88
CA LEU A 186 1.59 -11.53 -11.15
C LEU A 186 0.47 -11.95 -12.11
N PRO A 187 0.47 -11.48 -13.36
CA PRO A 187 -0.53 -11.89 -14.35
C PRO A 187 -0.56 -13.42 -14.46
N ALA A 188 -1.74 -14.03 -14.27
CA ALA A 188 -1.92 -15.49 -14.41
C ALA A 188 -1.43 -16.02 -15.78
N ALA A 189 -1.36 -15.14 -16.79
CA ALA A 189 -0.80 -15.43 -18.10
C ALA A 189 0.66 -15.93 -18.05
N GLY A 190 1.49 -15.43 -17.10
CA GLY A 190 2.88 -15.90 -16.93
C GLY A 190 2.94 -17.36 -16.47
N LEU A 191 2.09 -17.74 -15.51
CA LEU A 191 1.97 -19.11 -15.03
C LEU A 191 1.38 -20.04 -16.10
N MET A 192 0.40 -19.57 -16.88
CA MET A 192 -0.20 -20.32 -17.98
C MET A 192 0.81 -20.53 -19.12
N LEU A 193 1.67 -19.55 -19.41
CA LEU A 193 2.74 -19.71 -20.39
C LEU A 193 3.75 -20.78 -19.96
N LEU A 194 4.19 -20.76 -18.71
CA LEU A 194 5.11 -21.76 -18.16
C LEU A 194 4.49 -23.16 -18.16
N ALA A 195 3.21 -23.28 -17.78
CA ALA A 195 2.47 -24.54 -17.83
C ALA A 195 2.31 -25.04 -19.27
N GLY A 196 2.02 -24.14 -20.22
CA GLY A 196 1.91 -24.46 -21.65
C GLY A 196 3.24 -24.97 -22.22
N LEU A 197 4.34 -24.25 -21.99
CA LEU A 197 5.68 -24.66 -22.46
C LEU A 197 6.13 -25.99 -21.83
N GLY A 198 5.86 -26.19 -20.54
CA GLY A 198 6.14 -27.47 -19.85
C GLY A 198 5.35 -28.61 -20.45
N GLY A 199 4.06 -28.41 -20.74
CA GLY A 199 3.19 -29.40 -21.39
C GLY A 199 3.69 -29.81 -22.78
N PHE A 200 4.10 -28.85 -23.61
CA PHE A 200 4.68 -29.14 -24.93
C PHE A 200 5.98 -29.93 -24.82
N GLY A 201 6.82 -29.67 -23.83
CA GLY A 201 8.07 -30.41 -23.59
C GLY A 201 7.81 -31.90 -23.27
N VAL A 202 6.78 -32.19 -22.47
CA VAL A 202 6.39 -33.56 -22.11
C VAL A 202 5.81 -34.30 -23.33
N MET A 203 4.95 -33.65 -24.14
CA MET A 203 4.38 -34.25 -25.35
C MET A 203 5.46 -34.63 -26.35
N ARG A 204 6.44 -33.76 -26.58
CA ARG A 204 7.56 -34.02 -27.52
C ARG A 204 8.46 -35.19 -27.08
N ARG A 205 8.61 -35.43 -25.76
CA ARG A 205 9.36 -36.58 -25.25
C ARG A 205 8.63 -37.92 -25.47
N ARG A 206 7.29 -37.93 -25.43
CA ARG A 206 6.48 -39.14 -25.68
C ARG A 206 6.52 -39.55 -27.14
N GLN A 207 6.53 -38.62 -28.09
CA GLN A 207 6.61 -38.92 -29.53
C GLN A 207 7.96 -39.53 -29.98
N LYS A 208 9.07 -39.31 -29.24
CA LYS A 208 10.36 -39.88 -29.56
C LYS A 208 10.55 -41.33 -29.05
N LYS A 209 9.63 -41.86 -28.25
CA LYS A 209 9.65 -43.23 -27.71
C LYS A 209 8.66 -44.19 -28.36
N ALA A 210 7.87 -43.74 -29.33
CA ALA A 210 7.00 -44.54 -30.21
C ALA A 210 7.68 -44.70 -31.57
#